data_8b07c36392516be5c907239b83f66150
#
_entry.id   8b07c36392516be5c907239b83f66150
#
_cell.length_a   1.000
_cell.length_b   1.000
_cell.length_c   1.000
_cell.angle_alpha   90.00
_cell.angle_beta   90.00
_cell.angle_gamma   90.00
#
_symmetry.space_group_name_H-M   'P 1'
#
loop_
_entity.id
_entity.type
_entity.pdbx_description
1 polymer ?
#
loop_
_entity_poly.entity_id
_entity_poly.type
_entity_poly.pdbx_seq_one_letter_code
_entity_poly.pdbx_strand_id
1 'polypeptide(L)'
;MSGYARPLPRVTPDNLPFWEAARRHELRLQRCGGCGRFWHPPGPVCPDCLSERCDWTPVSGRGTVSSFVVFHKAYFPAFADAIPYAVVQVELEEGPRLTANLVEVPPAEIRIGMPVSVVFDDVTPEISIPRFRRAP
;
A
#
# COMPACT_ATOMS: atom_id res chain seq x y z
N MET A 1 11.83 20.15 8.98
CA MET A 1 11.38 19.09 9.90
C MET A 1 9.92 18.83 9.68
N SER A 2 9.58 17.56 9.58
CA SER A 2 8.19 17.16 9.37
C SER A 2 7.37 17.33 10.65
N GLY A 3 6.15 17.87 10.55
CA GLY A 3 5.18 17.90 11.66
C GLY A 3 4.43 16.58 11.83
N TYR A 4 4.74 15.56 11.04
CA TYR A 4 4.04 14.30 11.08
C TYR A 4 4.46 13.49 12.31
N ALA A 5 3.50 13.20 13.19
CA ALA A 5 3.75 12.57 14.49
C ALA A 5 3.69 11.04 14.45
N ARG A 6 3.12 10.45 13.40
CA ARG A 6 2.98 8.99 13.29
C ARG A 6 4.25 8.37 12.73
N PRO A 7 4.47 7.07 12.97
CA PRO A 7 5.65 6.40 12.43
C PRO A 7 5.72 6.53 10.91
N LEU A 8 6.93 6.75 10.40
CA LEU A 8 7.19 6.79 8.96
C LEU A 8 7.73 5.44 8.49
N PRO A 9 7.52 5.08 7.23
CA PRO A 9 8.11 3.87 6.69
C PRO A 9 9.63 3.96 6.68
N ARG A 10 10.28 2.83 6.89
CA ARG A 10 11.72 2.75 6.77
C ARG A 10 12.08 2.48 5.31
N VAL A 11 12.75 3.44 4.68
CA VAL A 11 13.20 3.30 3.30
C VAL A 11 14.52 2.55 3.26
N THR A 12 14.58 1.49 2.46
CA THR A 12 15.75 0.64 2.27
C THR A 12 16.09 0.58 0.78
N PRO A 13 17.29 0.08 0.40
CA PRO A 13 17.58 -0.10 -1.02
C PRO A 13 16.56 -0.98 -1.76
N ASP A 14 16.00 -1.99 -1.07
CA ASP A 14 15.03 -2.89 -1.69
C ASP A 14 13.69 -2.23 -1.96
N ASN A 15 13.24 -1.32 -1.11
CA ASN A 15 11.93 -0.68 -1.28
C ASN A 15 12.00 0.77 -1.77
N LEU A 16 13.20 1.31 -1.97
CA LEU A 16 13.36 2.69 -2.42
C LEU A 16 12.55 3.01 -3.69
N PRO A 17 12.58 2.18 -4.73
CA PRO A 17 11.79 2.50 -5.92
C PRO A 17 10.28 2.56 -5.67
N PHE A 18 9.77 1.77 -4.73
CA PHE A 18 8.38 1.82 -4.31
C PHE A 18 8.03 3.21 -3.74
N TRP A 19 8.86 3.70 -2.81
CA TRP A 19 8.62 4.98 -2.15
C TRP A 19 8.87 6.18 -3.06
N GLU A 20 9.85 6.08 -3.96
CA GLU A 20 10.08 7.11 -4.97
C GLU A 20 8.89 7.24 -5.92
N ALA A 21 8.32 6.12 -6.35
CA ALA A 21 7.13 6.13 -7.19
C ALA A 21 5.92 6.70 -6.44
N ALA A 22 5.72 6.29 -5.19
CA ALA A 22 4.63 6.80 -4.36
C ALA A 22 4.70 8.32 -4.21
N ARG A 23 5.90 8.86 -4.09
CA ARG A 23 6.12 10.30 -4.01
C ARG A 23 5.61 11.03 -5.26
N ARG A 24 5.63 10.37 -6.41
CA ARG A 24 5.07 10.88 -7.66
C ARG A 24 3.61 10.48 -7.86
N HIS A 25 2.99 9.89 -6.84
CA HIS A 25 1.62 9.38 -6.89
C HIS A 25 1.44 8.26 -7.91
N GLU A 26 2.47 7.42 -8.02
CA GLU A 26 2.42 6.20 -8.82
C GLU A 26 2.58 4.99 -7.91
N LEU A 27 1.81 3.94 -8.17
CA LEU A 27 2.04 2.66 -7.51
C LEU A 27 2.82 1.78 -8.48
N ARG A 28 4.04 1.39 -8.08
CA ARG A 28 4.89 0.51 -8.86
C ARG A 28 5.24 -0.70 -8.02
N LEU A 29 5.18 -1.87 -8.63
CA LEU A 29 5.57 -3.12 -8.00
C LEU A 29 6.63 -3.80 -8.86
N GLN A 30 7.37 -4.71 -8.22
CA GLN A 30 8.35 -5.50 -8.91
C GLN A 30 7.67 -6.50 -9.84
N ARG A 31 8.14 -6.58 -11.08
CA ARG A 31 7.71 -7.58 -12.03
C ARG A 31 8.91 -8.41 -12.45
N CYS A 32 8.80 -9.73 -12.36
CA CYS A 32 9.90 -10.62 -12.71
C CYS A 32 10.22 -10.56 -14.21
N GLY A 33 11.50 -10.35 -14.52
CA GLY A 33 11.98 -10.39 -15.90
C GLY A 33 12.05 -11.80 -16.48
N GLY A 34 12.00 -12.82 -15.63
CA GLY A 34 12.00 -14.21 -16.05
C GLY A 34 10.61 -14.77 -16.31
N CYS A 35 9.72 -14.76 -15.29
CA CYS A 35 8.40 -15.37 -15.39
C CYS A 35 7.26 -14.36 -15.56
N GLY A 36 7.52 -13.06 -15.47
CA GLY A 36 6.52 -12.01 -15.65
C GLY A 36 5.60 -11.76 -14.47
N ARG A 37 5.79 -12.46 -13.37
CA ARG A 37 4.95 -12.30 -12.19
C ARG A 37 5.25 -11.00 -11.45
N PHE A 38 4.20 -10.33 -11.01
CA PHE A 38 4.32 -9.24 -10.03
C PHE A 38 4.41 -9.81 -8.63
N TRP A 39 5.17 -9.16 -7.74
CA TRP A 39 5.16 -9.53 -6.33
C TRP A 39 5.29 -8.32 -5.41
N HIS A 40 4.85 -8.53 -4.17
CA HIS A 40 4.95 -7.58 -3.08
C HIS A 40 4.86 -8.39 -1.77
N PRO A 41 5.60 -8.06 -0.73
CA PRO A 41 6.48 -6.88 -0.55
C PRO A 41 7.78 -6.99 -1.34
N PRO A 42 8.52 -5.87 -1.45
CA PRO A 42 9.78 -5.84 -2.19
C PRO A 42 10.80 -6.83 -1.68
N GLY A 43 11.54 -7.42 -2.60
CA GLY A 43 12.62 -8.34 -2.28
C GLY A 43 13.59 -8.48 -3.45
N PRO A 44 14.77 -9.06 -3.21
CA PRO A 44 15.83 -9.12 -4.22
C PRO A 44 15.60 -10.15 -5.33
N VAL A 45 14.72 -11.12 -5.12
CA VAL A 45 14.47 -12.19 -6.10
C VAL A 45 12.98 -12.48 -6.19
N CYS A 46 12.57 -12.96 -7.37
CA CYS A 46 11.21 -13.44 -7.57
C CYS A 46 10.92 -14.62 -6.64
N PRO A 47 9.82 -14.60 -5.87
CA PRO A 47 9.51 -15.70 -4.97
C PRO A 47 9.13 -17.00 -5.67
N ASP A 48 8.77 -16.95 -6.97
CA ASP A 48 8.38 -18.12 -7.72
C ASP A 48 9.56 -18.77 -8.45
N CYS A 49 10.29 -18.00 -9.27
CA CYS A 49 11.34 -18.57 -10.12
C CYS A 49 12.75 -18.21 -9.67
N LEU A 50 12.88 -17.42 -8.62
CA LEU A 50 14.15 -16.99 -8.02
C LEU A 50 15.05 -16.14 -8.93
N SER A 51 14.50 -15.58 -10.00
CA SER A 51 15.24 -14.68 -10.87
C SER A 51 15.60 -13.41 -10.13
N GLU A 52 16.81 -12.91 -10.33
CA GLU A 52 17.25 -11.62 -9.81
C GLU A 52 16.86 -10.45 -10.70
N ARG A 53 16.32 -10.74 -11.89
CA ARG A 53 15.90 -9.71 -12.83
C ARG A 53 14.49 -9.26 -12.53
N CYS A 54 14.31 -7.98 -12.25
CA CYS A 54 12.99 -7.41 -12.09
C CYS A 54 12.97 -5.97 -12.60
N ASP A 55 11.79 -5.55 -13.01
CA ASP A 55 11.52 -4.17 -13.37
C ASP A 55 10.44 -3.63 -12.44
N TRP A 56 10.64 -2.42 -11.93
CA TRP A 56 9.61 -1.73 -11.17
C TRP A 56 8.60 -1.16 -12.16
N THR A 57 7.42 -1.77 -12.20
CA THR A 57 6.42 -1.56 -13.22
C THR A 57 5.19 -0.87 -12.64
N PRO A 58 4.64 0.15 -13.31
CA PRO A 58 3.40 0.78 -12.84
C PRO A 58 2.25 -0.22 -12.84
N VAL A 59 1.44 -0.17 -11.79
CA VAL A 59 0.22 -0.96 -11.68
C VAL A 59 -0.98 -0.01 -11.59
N SER A 60 -2.18 -0.54 -11.81
CA SER A 60 -3.39 0.28 -11.90
C SER A 60 -3.76 0.99 -10.61
N GLY A 61 -3.37 0.43 -9.46
CA GLY A 61 -3.83 0.91 -8.17
C GLY A 61 -5.26 0.50 -7.84
N ARG A 62 -5.88 -0.32 -8.68
CA ARG A 62 -7.23 -0.84 -8.47
C ARG A 62 -7.18 -2.27 -7.94
N GLY A 63 -8.11 -2.59 -7.06
CA GLY A 63 -8.24 -3.92 -6.51
C GLY A 63 -9.50 -4.09 -5.72
N THR A 64 -9.56 -5.18 -4.97
CA THR A 64 -10.69 -5.47 -4.10
C THR A 64 -10.21 -5.80 -2.70
N VAL A 65 -11.04 -5.51 -1.70
CA VAL A 65 -10.73 -5.82 -0.31
C VAL A 65 -10.79 -7.34 -0.12
N SER A 66 -9.67 -7.94 0.24
CA SER A 66 -9.61 -9.39 0.52
C SER A 66 -9.81 -9.69 2.00
N SER A 67 -9.38 -8.77 2.88
CA SER A 67 -9.62 -8.84 4.32
C SER A 67 -9.47 -7.46 4.93
N PHE A 68 -9.98 -7.29 6.15
CA PHE A 68 -9.83 -6.02 6.85
C PHE A 68 -9.95 -6.19 8.35
N VAL A 69 -9.40 -5.22 9.09
CA VAL A 69 -9.60 -5.08 10.52
C VAL A 69 -9.90 -3.62 10.83
N VAL A 70 -10.59 -3.38 11.94
CA VAL A 70 -10.88 -2.02 12.41
C VAL A 70 -10.22 -1.86 13.78
N PHE A 71 -9.38 -0.84 13.91
CA PHE A 71 -8.70 -0.53 15.15
C PHE A 71 -9.54 0.45 15.96
N HIS A 72 -9.96 0.01 17.15
CA HIS A 72 -10.70 0.85 18.09
C HIS A 72 -9.82 1.37 19.22
N LYS A 73 -8.56 0.93 19.27
CA LYS A 73 -7.57 1.35 20.25
C LYS A 73 -6.41 2.05 19.56
N ALA A 74 -6.00 3.19 20.10
CA ALA A 74 -4.81 3.89 19.63
C ALA A 74 -3.58 3.29 20.33
N TYR A 75 -2.83 2.44 19.62
CA TYR A 75 -1.62 1.82 20.14
C TYR A 75 -0.46 2.82 20.24
N PHE A 76 -0.53 3.92 19.51
CA PHE A 76 0.39 5.05 19.61
C PHE A 76 -0.44 6.30 19.85
N PRO A 77 0.00 7.21 20.74
CA PRO A 77 -0.76 8.44 21.01
C PRO A 77 -1.11 9.24 19.75
N ALA A 78 -0.24 9.20 18.74
CA ALA A 78 -0.45 9.92 17.49
C ALA A 78 -1.65 9.43 16.69
N PHE A 79 -2.23 8.26 17.00
CA PHE A 79 -3.42 7.74 16.35
C PHE A 79 -4.71 7.99 17.13
N ALA A 80 -4.63 8.68 18.27
CA ALA A 80 -5.79 8.87 19.14
C ALA A 80 -6.96 9.58 18.44
N ASP A 81 -6.67 10.48 17.51
CA ASP A 81 -7.69 11.22 16.76
C ASP A 81 -8.16 10.48 15.50
N ALA A 82 -7.56 9.35 15.19
CA ALA A 82 -7.88 8.60 13.97
C ALA A 82 -8.77 7.39 14.21
N ILE A 83 -8.86 6.90 15.45
CA ILE A 83 -9.67 5.71 15.76
C ILE A 83 -11.16 6.05 15.74
N PRO A 84 -12.01 5.13 15.29
CA PRO A 84 -11.65 3.85 14.68
C PRO A 84 -11.12 4.02 13.26
N TYR A 85 -10.06 3.29 12.92
CA TYR A 85 -9.54 3.30 11.56
C TYR A 85 -9.43 1.89 11.02
N ALA A 86 -9.56 1.74 9.71
CA ALA A 86 -9.53 0.45 9.06
C ALA A 86 -8.19 0.20 8.39
N VAL A 87 -7.70 -1.03 8.52
CA VAL A 87 -6.58 -1.54 7.74
C VAL A 87 -7.12 -2.64 6.86
N VAL A 88 -6.88 -2.53 5.56
CA VAL A 88 -7.36 -3.48 4.57
C VAL A 88 -6.19 -4.18 3.90
N GLN A 89 -6.42 -5.41 3.49
CA GLN A 89 -5.56 -6.10 2.55
C GLN A 89 -6.28 -6.06 1.21
N VAL A 90 -5.65 -5.45 0.22
CA VAL A 90 -6.22 -5.26 -1.12
C VAL A 90 -5.55 -6.22 -2.08
N GLU A 91 -6.36 -7.04 -2.77
CA GLU A 91 -5.86 -7.84 -3.88
C GLU A 91 -5.91 -6.96 -5.12
N LEU A 92 -4.75 -6.61 -5.63
CA LEU A 92 -4.62 -5.76 -6.81
C LEU A 92 -5.00 -6.53 -8.08
N GLU A 93 -5.43 -5.81 -9.11
CA GLU A 93 -5.74 -6.41 -10.41
C GLU A 93 -4.57 -7.21 -10.97
N GLU A 94 -3.35 -6.79 -10.68
CA GLU A 94 -2.13 -7.45 -11.15
C GLU A 94 -1.74 -8.68 -10.33
N GLY A 95 -2.44 -8.95 -9.23
CA GLY A 95 -2.27 -10.16 -8.43
C GLY A 95 -1.79 -9.98 -7.01
N PRO A 96 -0.74 -9.20 -6.73
CA PRO A 96 -0.24 -9.07 -5.36
C PRO A 96 -1.23 -8.43 -4.42
N ARG A 97 -1.04 -8.68 -3.12
CA ARG A 97 -1.83 -8.07 -2.06
C ARG A 97 -1.04 -6.98 -1.38
N LEU A 98 -1.70 -5.86 -1.12
CA LEU A 98 -1.10 -4.70 -0.47
C LEU A 98 -1.92 -4.36 0.77
N THR A 99 -1.22 -4.16 1.88
CA THR A 99 -1.87 -3.77 3.15
C THR A 99 -1.76 -2.27 3.32
N ALA A 100 -2.89 -1.61 3.58
CA ALA A 100 -2.94 -0.16 3.75
C ALA A 100 -4.20 0.24 4.50
N ASN A 101 -4.32 1.53 4.82
CA ASN A 101 -5.56 2.05 5.38
C ASN A 101 -6.61 2.22 4.28
N LEU A 102 -7.86 1.95 4.64
CA LEU A 102 -9.01 2.33 3.83
C LEU A 102 -9.55 3.65 4.38
N VAL A 103 -9.60 4.67 3.56
CA VAL A 103 -10.05 6.01 3.95
C VAL A 103 -11.39 6.35 3.32
N GLU A 104 -12.08 7.33 3.90
CA GLU A 104 -13.35 7.86 3.39
C GLU A 104 -14.49 6.82 3.32
N VAL A 105 -14.35 5.70 4.06
CA VAL A 105 -15.38 4.67 4.15
C VAL A 105 -15.65 4.40 5.64
N PRO A 106 -16.89 4.60 6.11
CA PRO A 106 -17.20 4.24 7.49
C PRO A 106 -16.97 2.75 7.73
N PRO A 107 -16.43 2.34 8.90
CA PRO A 107 -16.16 0.93 9.17
C PRO A 107 -17.35 -0.01 8.92
N ALA A 108 -18.57 0.44 9.21
CA ALA A 108 -19.78 -0.36 9.00
C ALA A 108 -20.09 -0.65 7.53
N GLU A 109 -19.50 0.10 6.62
CA GLU A 109 -19.73 -0.04 5.18
C GLU A 109 -18.66 -0.87 4.47
N ILE A 110 -17.63 -1.33 5.19
CA ILE A 110 -16.56 -2.12 4.59
C ILE A 110 -17.08 -3.53 4.31
N ARG A 111 -16.81 -4.02 3.12
CA ARG A 111 -17.20 -5.37 2.69
C ARG A 111 -16.04 -6.07 2.00
N ILE A 112 -15.90 -7.36 2.25
CA ILE A 112 -14.99 -8.20 1.47
C ILE A 112 -15.45 -8.18 0.01
N GLY A 113 -14.50 -7.99 -0.90
CA GLY A 113 -14.79 -7.92 -2.33
C GLY A 113 -15.15 -6.53 -2.85
N MET A 114 -15.28 -5.53 -1.97
CA MET A 114 -15.61 -4.18 -2.45
C MET A 114 -14.46 -3.62 -3.31
N PRO A 115 -14.79 -2.97 -4.43
CA PRO A 115 -13.76 -2.35 -5.27
C PRO A 115 -13.16 -1.12 -4.60
N VAL A 116 -11.84 -0.98 -4.69
CA VAL A 116 -11.10 0.14 -4.13
C VAL A 116 -10.05 0.63 -5.12
N SER A 117 -9.61 1.86 -4.94
CA SER A 117 -8.52 2.43 -5.72
C SER A 117 -7.54 3.17 -4.82
N VAL A 118 -6.28 3.21 -5.23
CA VAL A 118 -5.23 3.84 -4.45
C VAL A 118 -5.36 5.36 -4.49
N VAL A 119 -5.06 5.99 -3.35
CA VAL A 119 -4.83 7.42 -3.23
C VAL A 119 -3.52 7.60 -2.47
N PHE A 120 -2.89 8.75 -2.62
CA PHE A 120 -1.60 9.01 -1.98
C PHE A 120 -1.74 10.14 -0.98
N ASP A 121 -1.23 9.90 0.22
CA ASP A 121 -1.23 10.85 1.31
C ASP A 121 0.18 11.39 1.49
N ASP A 122 0.39 12.64 1.12
CA ASP A 122 1.71 13.30 1.22
C ASP A 122 1.94 13.71 2.68
N VAL A 123 2.46 12.80 3.48
CA VAL A 123 2.64 13.02 4.93
C VAL A 123 3.87 13.86 5.25
N THR A 124 4.87 13.83 4.38
CA THR A 124 6.05 14.71 4.44
C THR A 124 6.44 15.10 3.01
N PRO A 125 7.34 16.09 2.81
CA PRO A 125 7.83 16.40 1.47
C PRO A 125 8.51 15.21 0.76
N GLU A 126 9.03 14.25 1.52
CA GLU A 126 9.76 13.10 0.98
C GLU A 126 8.94 11.82 0.93
N ILE A 127 7.84 11.72 1.70
CA ILE A 127 7.09 10.47 1.86
C ILE A 127 5.63 10.69 1.54
N SER A 128 5.12 9.90 0.61
CA SER A 128 3.69 9.76 0.33
C SER A 128 3.29 8.33 0.64
N ILE A 129 2.24 8.16 1.43
CA ILE A 129 1.77 6.84 1.85
C ILE A 129 0.59 6.43 0.96
N PRO A 130 0.67 5.28 0.27
CA PRO A 130 -0.48 4.76 -0.45
C PRO A 130 -1.57 4.34 0.54
N ARG A 131 -2.79 4.77 0.24
CA ARG A 131 -3.99 4.38 0.96
C ARG A 131 -5.03 3.99 -0.07
N PHE A 132 -6.13 3.43 0.36
CA PHE A 132 -7.21 3.06 -0.55
C PHE A 132 -8.49 3.77 -0.16
N ARG A 133 -9.32 4.02 -1.17
CA ARG A 133 -10.67 4.51 -0.99
C ARG A 133 -11.61 3.71 -1.90
N ARG A 134 -12.92 3.83 -1.68
CA ARG A 134 -13.89 3.17 -2.54
C ARG A 134 -13.67 3.60 -3.99
N ALA A 135 -13.65 2.65 -4.91
CA ALA A 135 -13.54 2.95 -6.33
C ALA A 135 -14.76 3.72 -6.82
N PRO A 136 -14.57 4.68 -7.75
CA PRO A 136 -15.70 5.42 -8.31
C PRO A 136 -16.67 4.55 -9.11
#